data_3ade2955530e9458aa2ddfe7c39db091
#
_entry.id   3ade2955530e9458aa2ddfe7c39db091
#
_cell.length_a   1.000
_cell.length_b   1.000
_cell.length_c   1.000
_cell.angle_alpha   90.00
_cell.angle_beta   90.00
_cell.angle_gamma   90.00
#
_symmetry.space_group_name_H-M   'P 1'
#
loop_
_entity.id
_entity.type
_entity.pdbx_description
1 polymer ?
#
loop_
_entity_poly.entity_id
_entity_poly.type
_entity_poly.pdbx_seq_one_letter_code
_entity_poly.pdbx_strand_id
1 'polypeptide(L)'
;EAGLTTLLDFHYKRKITAPNGQNGMGNNMYGAKGEDVYIKVPLGTVVTNLDTGKIIADITKHNQEVVIAKGGRGGRGNSFFANARHTSPDFCEKGEPGVEFNAGLELKVLADVGLVGFPSVGKSTLISVISAAKPKIADYHFTTLNPNLGVVGVPDGRSFIVADLPGLIEGAHLGLGLGIQFLKHIERTRVIVHVIDMSSSEGRNPVDDYKKINLELESYNPDLLKRPQIIVGNKMDLPGAS
;
A
#
# COMPACT_ATOMS: atom_id res chain seq x y z
N GLU A 1 9.53 -4.75 3.04
CA GLU A 1 10.88 -4.44 3.50
C GLU A 1 11.07 -2.93 3.54
N ALA A 2 11.64 -2.41 4.62
CA ALA A 2 11.95 -0.97 4.72
C ALA A 2 13.02 -0.63 3.68
N GLY A 3 12.65 0.10 2.63
CA GLY A 3 13.56 0.49 1.55
C GLY A 3 13.07 0.19 0.13
N LEU A 4 12.16 -0.75 -0.05
CA LEU A 4 11.52 -0.94 -1.35
C LEU A 4 10.41 0.11 -1.53
N THR A 5 10.60 0.99 -2.52
CA THR A 5 9.66 2.09 -2.82
C THR A 5 8.94 1.91 -4.15
N THR A 6 9.38 0.99 -5.00
CA THR A 6 8.83 0.81 -6.35
C THR A 6 8.63 -0.65 -6.71
N LEU A 7 7.79 -0.91 -7.71
CA LEU A 7 7.60 -2.22 -8.34
C LEU A 7 8.42 -2.40 -9.62
N LEU A 8 9.45 -1.57 -9.83
CA LEU A 8 10.22 -1.53 -11.08
C LEU A 8 10.86 -2.87 -11.44
N ASP A 9 11.32 -3.64 -10.45
CA ASP A 9 11.95 -4.93 -10.66
C ASP A 9 11.03 -5.94 -11.37
N PHE A 10 9.71 -5.83 -11.13
CA PHE A 10 8.71 -6.70 -11.75
C PHE A 10 8.42 -6.35 -13.21
N HIS A 11 8.79 -5.15 -13.64
CA HIS A 11 8.73 -4.79 -15.07
C HIS A 11 9.73 -5.63 -15.90
N TYR A 12 10.87 -5.94 -15.32
CA TYR A 12 11.93 -6.73 -15.98
C TYR A 12 11.78 -8.23 -15.69
N LYS A 13 11.40 -8.62 -14.47
CA LYS A 13 11.22 -10.02 -14.07
C LYS A 13 9.73 -10.38 -14.03
N ARG A 14 9.17 -10.66 -15.21
CA ARG A 14 7.73 -10.92 -15.37
C ARG A 14 7.30 -12.34 -14.96
N LYS A 15 8.21 -13.31 -14.94
CA LYS A 15 7.90 -14.69 -14.57
C LYS A 15 8.67 -15.07 -13.32
N ILE A 16 7.93 -15.52 -12.30
CA ILE A 16 8.48 -16.00 -11.04
C ILE A 16 7.97 -17.41 -10.86
N THR A 17 8.91 -18.37 -10.70
CA THR A 17 8.57 -19.77 -10.58
C THR A 17 9.23 -20.32 -9.32
N ALA A 18 8.45 -20.99 -8.49
CA ALA A 18 9.01 -21.76 -7.38
C ALA A 18 9.64 -23.07 -7.92
N PRO A 19 10.73 -23.56 -7.31
CA PRO A 19 11.33 -24.80 -7.72
C PRO A 19 10.38 -25.98 -7.48
N ASN A 20 10.40 -26.93 -8.38
CA ASN A 20 9.61 -28.14 -8.25
C ASN A 20 10.14 -29.00 -7.10
N GLY A 21 9.24 -29.69 -6.39
CA GLY A 21 9.62 -30.78 -5.53
C GLY A 21 10.22 -31.94 -6.35
N GLN A 22 11.01 -32.74 -5.70
CA GLN A 22 11.60 -33.95 -6.31
C GLN A 22 10.54 -35.06 -6.37
N ASN A 23 10.65 -35.91 -7.40
CA ASN A 23 9.84 -37.13 -7.47
C ASN A 23 10.16 -38.08 -6.32
N GLY A 24 9.21 -38.86 -5.88
CA GLY A 24 9.45 -39.95 -4.96
C GLY A 24 10.45 -40.95 -5.58
N MET A 25 11.34 -41.47 -4.76
CA MET A 25 12.38 -42.43 -5.16
C MET A 25 12.04 -43.84 -4.62
N GLY A 26 12.78 -44.82 -5.07
CA GLY A 26 12.77 -46.16 -4.48
C GLY A 26 13.34 -46.16 -3.04
N ASN A 27 13.40 -47.31 -2.40
CA ASN A 27 13.96 -47.51 -1.06
C ASN A 27 13.32 -46.65 0.04
N ASN A 28 11.97 -46.47 0.01
CA ASN A 28 11.21 -45.69 0.98
C ASN A 28 11.58 -44.19 1.04
N MET A 29 12.16 -43.65 0.00
CA MET A 29 12.49 -42.23 -0.03
C MET A 29 11.37 -41.39 -0.67
N TYR A 30 10.89 -40.41 0.08
CA TYR A 30 10.05 -39.33 -0.44
C TYR A 30 10.93 -38.28 -1.13
N GLY A 31 10.45 -37.73 -2.22
CA GLY A 31 11.14 -36.61 -2.85
C GLY A 31 11.18 -35.37 -1.92
N ALA A 32 12.25 -34.61 -1.96
CA ALA A 32 12.38 -33.39 -1.22
C ALA A 32 11.28 -32.37 -1.67
N LYS A 33 10.71 -31.65 -0.71
CA LYS A 33 9.76 -30.56 -0.98
C LYS A 33 10.49 -29.42 -1.72
N GLY A 34 9.84 -28.81 -2.70
CA GLY A 34 10.32 -27.57 -3.30
C GLY A 34 10.38 -26.44 -2.26
N GLU A 35 11.34 -25.56 -2.42
CA GLU A 35 11.49 -24.39 -1.54
C GLU A 35 10.43 -23.34 -1.83
N ASP A 36 10.00 -22.65 -0.78
CA ASP A 36 9.07 -21.54 -0.90
C ASP A 36 9.81 -20.31 -1.44
N VAL A 37 9.20 -19.58 -2.38
CA VAL A 37 9.77 -18.36 -2.97
C VAL A 37 9.08 -17.15 -2.38
N TYR A 38 9.87 -16.25 -1.80
CA TYR A 38 9.39 -14.99 -1.23
C TYR A 38 9.57 -13.86 -2.24
N ILE A 39 8.47 -13.18 -2.52
CA ILE A 39 8.43 -12.01 -3.39
C ILE A 39 8.29 -10.77 -2.49
N LYS A 40 9.34 -9.95 -2.46
CA LYS A 40 9.37 -8.74 -1.66
C LYS A 40 8.72 -7.60 -2.44
N VAL A 41 7.74 -6.94 -1.82
CA VAL A 41 7.01 -5.82 -2.41
C VAL A 41 6.95 -4.63 -1.44
N PRO A 42 6.78 -3.39 -1.94
CA PRO A 42 6.54 -2.22 -1.10
C PRO A 42 5.22 -2.33 -0.32
N LEU A 43 5.14 -1.57 0.78
CA LEU A 43 3.85 -1.37 1.47
C LEU A 43 2.85 -0.67 0.54
N GLY A 44 1.58 -1.06 0.64
CA GLY A 44 0.52 -0.55 -0.22
C GLY A 44 0.42 -1.30 -1.56
N THR A 45 1.14 -2.42 -1.74
CA THR A 45 0.98 -3.26 -2.91
C THR A 45 -0.28 -4.11 -2.81
N VAL A 46 -1.14 -4.01 -3.82
CA VAL A 46 -2.30 -4.88 -4.01
C VAL A 46 -1.97 -5.91 -5.07
N VAL A 47 -2.25 -7.17 -4.76
CA VAL A 47 -2.07 -8.30 -5.68
C VAL A 47 -3.45 -8.75 -6.16
N THR A 48 -3.66 -8.69 -7.46
CA THR A 48 -4.92 -9.10 -8.11
C THR A 48 -4.65 -10.28 -9.03
N ASN A 49 -5.50 -11.28 -9.01
CA ASN A 49 -5.51 -12.33 -10.03
C ASN A 49 -6.16 -11.77 -11.29
N LEU A 50 -5.40 -11.61 -12.36
CA LEU A 50 -5.88 -11.02 -13.61
C LEU A 50 -6.83 -11.95 -14.36
N ASP A 51 -6.75 -13.26 -14.14
CA ASP A 51 -7.60 -14.25 -14.80
C ASP A 51 -9.03 -14.25 -14.21
N THR A 52 -9.15 -13.94 -12.89
CA THR A 52 -10.44 -13.94 -12.18
C THR A 52 -10.91 -12.55 -11.76
N GLY A 53 -10.07 -11.53 -11.85
CA GLY A 53 -10.31 -10.17 -11.36
C GLY A 53 -10.38 -10.03 -9.82
N LYS A 54 -10.06 -11.08 -9.07
CA LYS A 54 -10.15 -11.06 -7.61
C LYS A 54 -8.87 -10.52 -6.96
N ILE A 55 -9.03 -9.68 -5.95
CA ILE A 55 -7.92 -9.26 -5.08
C ILE A 55 -7.54 -10.44 -4.20
N ILE A 56 -6.26 -10.83 -4.26
CA ILE A 56 -5.68 -11.93 -3.46
C ILE A 56 -5.09 -11.40 -2.17
N ALA A 57 -4.38 -10.27 -2.24
CA ALA A 57 -3.68 -9.68 -1.10
C ALA A 57 -3.65 -8.15 -1.19
N ASP A 58 -3.67 -7.51 -0.03
CA ASP A 58 -3.37 -6.09 0.17
C ASP A 58 -2.33 -5.99 1.28
N ILE A 59 -1.13 -5.52 0.93
CA ILE A 59 0.03 -5.46 1.83
C ILE A 59 0.06 -4.10 2.51
N THR A 60 -0.59 -4.00 3.66
CA THR A 60 -0.73 -2.74 4.41
C THR A 60 0.19 -2.65 5.63
N LYS A 61 0.73 -3.79 6.11
CA LYS A 61 1.56 -3.84 7.32
C LYS A 61 2.99 -4.28 6.99
N HIS A 62 3.94 -3.73 7.76
CA HIS A 62 5.35 -4.15 7.66
C HIS A 62 5.51 -5.63 8.02
N ASN A 63 6.35 -6.36 7.26
CA ASN A 63 6.56 -7.80 7.39
C ASN A 63 5.29 -8.66 7.30
N GLN A 64 4.24 -8.16 6.64
CA GLN A 64 3.08 -8.96 6.32
C GLN A 64 3.44 -9.97 5.24
N GLU A 65 3.12 -11.25 5.48
CA GLU A 65 3.31 -12.34 4.53
C GLU A 65 1.95 -12.90 4.11
N VAL A 66 1.76 -13.10 2.81
CA VAL A 66 0.54 -13.67 2.26
C VAL A 66 0.91 -14.72 1.22
N VAL A 67 0.33 -15.90 1.34
CA VAL A 67 0.50 -16.97 0.33
C VAL A 67 -0.39 -16.65 -0.87
N ILE A 68 0.21 -16.30 -2.00
CA ILE A 68 -0.53 -15.96 -3.22
C ILE A 68 -0.77 -17.16 -4.13
N ALA A 69 0.14 -18.13 -4.15
CA ALA A 69 0.01 -19.37 -4.90
C ALA A 69 0.53 -20.54 -4.08
N LYS A 70 -0.20 -21.65 -4.09
CA LYS A 70 0.21 -22.88 -3.40
C LYS A 70 0.88 -23.82 -4.38
N GLY A 71 2.00 -24.42 -3.95
CA GLY A 71 2.63 -25.52 -4.66
C GLY A 71 1.73 -26.78 -4.68
N GLY A 72 1.94 -27.64 -5.66
CA GLY A 72 1.29 -28.94 -5.69
C GLY A 72 1.84 -29.89 -4.62
N ARG A 73 1.08 -30.93 -4.32
CA ARG A 73 1.51 -31.98 -3.40
C ARG A 73 2.55 -32.88 -4.11
N GLY A 74 3.60 -33.27 -3.42
CA GLY A 74 4.55 -34.27 -3.88
C GLY A 74 3.88 -35.65 -4.03
N GLY A 75 4.26 -36.38 -5.08
CA GLY A 75 3.79 -37.76 -5.30
C GLY A 75 4.34 -38.70 -4.24
N ARG A 76 3.55 -39.74 -3.92
CA ARG A 76 3.94 -40.79 -2.98
C ARG A 76 4.90 -41.75 -3.66
N GLY A 77 5.90 -42.19 -2.93
CA GLY A 77 6.85 -43.23 -3.40
C GLY A 77 6.22 -44.61 -3.51
N ASN A 78 6.92 -45.54 -4.13
CA ASN A 78 6.45 -46.92 -4.38
C ASN A 78 6.07 -47.68 -3.09
N SER A 79 6.77 -47.45 -1.99
CA SER A 79 6.51 -48.10 -0.71
C SER A 79 5.09 -47.83 -0.15
N PHE A 80 4.47 -46.71 -0.49
CA PHE A 80 3.10 -46.40 -0.07
C PHE A 80 2.08 -47.37 -0.69
N PHE A 81 2.39 -47.92 -1.86
CA PHE A 81 1.55 -48.82 -2.63
C PHE A 81 1.86 -50.29 -2.38
N ALA A 82 2.87 -50.60 -1.54
CA ALA A 82 3.20 -51.95 -1.15
C ALA A 82 2.04 -52.59 -0.33
N ASN A 83 1.73 -53.83 -0.70
CA ASN A 83 0.72 -54.61 0.01
C ASN A 83 1.14 -56.10 0.03
N ALA A 84 0.40 -56.97 0.73
CA ALA A 84 0.75 -58.38 0.89
C ALA A 84 0.89 -59.17 -0.44
N ARG A 85 0.27 -58.69 -1.54
CA ARG A 85 0.36 -59.31 -2.87
C ARG A 85 1.47 -58.70 -3.74
N HIS A 86 1.76 -57.40 -3.51
CA HIS A 86 2.79 -56.65 -4.24
C HIS A 86 3.70 -55.97 -3.21
N THR A 87 4.70 -56.68 -2.74
CA THR A 87 5.61 -56.22 -1.69
C THR A 87 6.63 -55.20 -2.18
N SER A 88 6.86 -55.12 -3.48
CA SER A 88 7.77 -54.16 -4.11
C SER A 88 7.15 -53.62 -5.43
N PRO A 89 6.21 -52.68 -5.39
CA PRO A 89 5.63 -52.13 -6.60
C PRO A 89 6.64 -51.25 -7.36
N ASP A 90 6.61 -51.33 -8.70
CA ASP A 90 7.49 -50.55 -9.61
C ASP A 90 6.92 -49.20 -10.01
N PHE A 91 5.79 -48.82 -9.44
CA PHE A 91 5.12 -47.54 -9.76
C PHE A 91 5.10 -46.59 -8.56
N CYS A 92 5.07 -45.30 -8.85
CA CYS A 92 4.95 -44.21 -7.90
C CYS A 92 3.92 -43.21 -8.41
N GLU A 93 3.42 -42.39 -7.52
CA GLU A 93 2.50 -41.29 -7.85
C GLU A 93 3.31 -40.10 -8.36
N LYS A 94 2.82 -39.46 -9.41
CA LYS A 94 3.38 -38.19 -9.88
C LYS A 94 2.92 -37.07 -8.95
N GLY A 95 3.77 -36.06 -8.74
CA GLY A 95 3.37 -34.86 -8.02
C GLY A 95 2.24 -34.11 -8.72
N GLU A 96 1.40 -33.46 -7.93
CA GLU A 96 0.36 -32.57 -8.43
C GLU A 96 0.98 -31.27 -8.96
N PRO A 97 0.42 -30.66 -10.01
CA PRO A 97 0.85 -29.34 -10.45
C PRO A 97 0.53 -28.28 -9.39
N GLY A 98 1.38 -27.29 -9.25
CA GLY A 98 1.09 -26.11 -8.42
C GLY A 98 0.10 -25.17 -9.07
N VAL A 99 -0.36 -24.18 -8.30
CA VAL A 99 -1.26 -23.13 -8.81
C VAL A 99 -0.44 -22.13 -9.62
N GLU A 100 -0.88 -21.86 -10.84
CA GLU A 100 -0.29 -20.88 -11.75
C GLU A 100 -1.38 -19.90 -12.20
N PHE A 101 -1.08 -18.59 -12.19
CA PHE A 101 -2.00 -17.56 -12.67
C PHE A 101 -1.23 -16.27 -13.00
N ASN A 102 -1.89 -15.36 -13.73
CA ASN A 102 -1.37 -14.04 -14.02
C ASN A 102 -1.69 -13.08 -12.87
N ALA A 103 -0.64 -12.60 -12.18
CA ALA A 103 -0.78 -11.67 -11.09
C ALA A 103 -0.58 -10.21 -11.56
N GLY A 104 -1.54 -9.35 -11.28
CA GLY A 104 -1.38 -7.90 -11.37
C GLY A 104 -0.86 -7.35 -10.05
N LEU A 105 0.26 -6.63 -10.08
CA LEU A 105 0.81 -5.92 -8.93
C LEU A 105 0.55 -4.42 -9.11
N GLU A 106 -0.23 -3.84 -8.23
CA GLU A 106 -0.54 -2.42 -8.21
C GLU A 106 -0.07 -1.79 -6.91
N LEU A 107 0.77 -0.76 -7.02
CA LEU A 107 1.22 -0.01 -5.84
C LEU A 107 0.23 1.13 -5.56
N LYS A 108 -0.51 1.00 -4.48
CA LYS A 108 -1.53 1.98 -4.04
C LYS A 108 -1.03 2.96 -2.99
N VAL A 109 0.26 3.24 -2.92
CA VAL A 109 0.79 4.34 -2.10
C VAL A 109 0.59 5.64 -2.86
N LEU A 110 -0.09 6.60 -2.23
CA LEU A 110 -0.36 7.90 -2.83
C LEU A 110 0.84 8.83 -2.66
N ALA A 111 1.34 8.96 -1.42
CA ALA A 111 2.43 9.86 -1.05
C ALA A 111 3.05 9.44 0.30
N ASP A 112 4.24 9.92 0.58
CA ASP A 112 4.86 9.75 1.90
C ASP A 112 4.22 10.69 2.93
N VAL A 113 3.86 11.90 2.48
CA VAL A 113 3.26 12.95 3.31
C VAL A 113 1.93 13.40 2.70
N GLY A 114 0.88 13.42 3.51
CA GLY A 114 -0.42 13.97 3.14
C GLY A 114 -0.65 15.32 3.82
N LEU A 115 -0.92 16.38 3.04
CA LEU A 115 -1.34 17.67 3.59
C LEU A 115 -2.84 17.64 3.86
N VAL A 116 -3.22 17.94 5.09
CA VAL A 116 -4.60 18.08 5.52
C VAL A 116 -4.85 19.49 6.05
N GLY A 117 -6.05 19.97 5.93
CA GLY A 117 -6.45 21.31 6.38
C GLY A 117 -7.66 21.81 5.62
N PHE A 118 -8.33 22.78 6.15
CA PHE A 118 -9.50 23.43 5.51
C PHE A 118 -9.12 24.05 4.15
N PRO A 119 -10.11 24.39 3.31
CA PRO A 119 -9.88 25.17 2.11
C PRO A 119 -9.16 26.50 2.45
N SER A 120 -8.41 27.05 1.51
CA SER A 120 -7.73 28.36 1.60
C SER A 120 -6.68 28.53 2.71
N VAL A 121 -6.33 27.46 3.46
CA VAL A 121 -5.26 27.55 4.49
C VAL A 121 -3.85 27.59 3.89
N GLY A 122 -3.70 27.40 2.56
CA GLY A 122 -2.42 27.51 1.84
C GLY A 122 -1.70 26.20 1.55
N LYS A 123 -2.37 25.03 1.59
CA LYS A 123 -1.77 23.72 1.27
C LYS A 123 -1.11 23.68 -0.10
N SER A 124 -1.84 24.07 -1.14
CA SER A 124 -1.33 24.05 -2.52
C SER A 124 -0.19 25.06 -2.73
N THR A 125 -0.21 26.19 -2.03
CA THR A 125 0.88 27.17 -2.03
C THR A 125 2.12 26.54 -1.37
N LEU A 126 1.95 25.89 -0.23
CA LEU A 126 3.04 25.21 0.47
C LEU A 126 3.72 24.19 -0.44
N ILE A 127 2.94 23.31 -1.09
CA ILE A 127 3.48 22.32 -2.02
C ILE A 127 4.23 22.96 -3.18
N SER A 128 3.72 24.07 -3.74
CA SER A 128 4.37 24.76 -4.86
C SER A 128 5.71 25.37 -4.51
N VAL A 129 5.90 25.74 -3.25
CA VAL A 129 7.16 26.34 -2.74
C VAL A 129 8.19 25.28 -2.38
N ILE A 130 7.77 24.17 -1.73
CA ILE A 130 8.70 23.15 -1.26
C ILE A 130 9.04 22.11 -2.32
N SER A 131 8.24 21.99 -3.39
CA SER A 131 8.49 20.99 -4.44
C SER A 131 9.67 21.40 -5.33
N ALA A 132 10.57 20.45 -5.58
CA ALA A 132 11.73 20.62 -6.47
C ALA A 132 11.34 20.76 -7.94
N ALA A 133 10.13 20.35 -8.31
CA ALA A 133 9.55 20.51 -9.65
C ALA A 133 8.12 21.03 -9.52
N LYS A 134 7.57 21.60 -10.61
CA LYS A 134 6.16 22.02 -10.61
C LYS A 134 5.27 20.83 -10.20
N PRO A 135 4.36 21.02 -9.22
CA PRO A 135 3.45 19.97 -8.80
C PRO A 135 2.68 19.42 -10.01
N LYS A 136 2.56 18.12 -10.09
CA LYS A 136 1.81 17.44 -11.15
C LYS A 136 0.49 16.94 -10.58
N ILE A 137 -0.58 17.18 -11.31
CA ILE A 137 -1.86 16.53 -11.08
C ILE A 137 -1.68 15.07 -11.50
N ALA A 138 -1.84 14.15 -10.57
CA ALA A 138 -1.73 12.73 -10.87
C ALA A 138 -3.11 12.12 -11.08
N ASP A 139 -3.28 11.48 -12.23
CA ASP A 139 -4.51 10.77 -12.58
C ASP A 139 -4.36 9.31 -12.16
N TYR A 140 -4.86 9.00 -10.96
CA TYR A 140 -4.88 7.63 -10.46
C TYR A 140 -6.25 7.01 -10.76
N HIS A 141 -6.29 5.87 -11.44
CA HIS A 141 -7.52 5.14 -11.78
C HIS A 141 -8.42 4.79 -10.58
N PHE A 142 -7.89 4.90 -9.36
CA PHE A 142 -8.63 4.66 -8.12
C PHE A 142 -9.03 5.94 -7.38
N THR A 143 -8.80 7.13 -7.97
CA THR A 143 -9.14 8.43 -7.37
C THR A 143 -10.13 9.16 -8.25
N THR A 144 -11.21 9.65 -7.68
CA THR A 144 -12.18 10.52 -8.37
C THR A 144 -11.76 11.99 -8.26
N LEU A 145 -10.86 12.31 -7.32
CA LEU A 145 -10.23 13.62 -7.14
C LEU A 145 -8.73 13.44 -7.39
N ASN A 146 -8.21 14.20 -8.32
CA ASN A 146 -6.80 14.17 -8.68
C ASN A 146 -5.99 14.97 -7.67
N PRO A 147 -5.18 14.33 -6.80
CA PRO A 147 -4.35 15.05 -5.86
C PRO A 147 -3.20 15.78 -6.59
N ASN A 148 -2.83 16.96 -6.08
CA ASN A 148 -1.62 17.62 -6.51
C ASN A 148 -0.42 16.98 -5.80
N LEU A 149 0.52 16.44 -6.54
CA LEU A 149 1.71 15.82 -6.00
C LEU A 149 2.93 16.72 -6.20
N GLY A 150 3.70 16.89 -5.14
CA GLY A 150 5.01 17.53 -5.17
C GLY A 150 6.11 16.58 -4.74
N VAL A 151 7.25 16.63 -5.41
CA VAL A 151 8.45 15.88 -5.01
C VAL A 151 9.37 16.84 -4.25
N VAL A 152 9.66 16.54 -3.01
CA VAL A 152 10.52 17.34 -2.13
C VAL A 152 11.88 16.65 -2.00
N GLY A 153 12.94 17.36 -2.40
CA GLY A 153 14.31 16.90 -2.22
C GLY A 153 14.85 17.24 -0.84
N VAL A 154 15.63 16.32 -0.26
CA VAL A 154 16.33 16.52 1.01
C VAL A 154 17.82 16.69 0.73
N PRO A 155 18.58 17.49 1.53
CA PRO A 155 19.99 17.77 1.30
C PRO A 155 20.91 16.54 1.20
N ASP A 156 20.49 15.40 1.72
CA ASP A 156 21.21 14.12 1.67
C ASP A 156 20.98 13.34 0.35
N GLY A 157 20.33 13.95 -0.62
CA GLY A 157 20.05 13.35 -1.93
C GLY A 157 18.80 12.46 -1.97
N ARG A 158 18.10 12.27 -0.85
CA ARG A 158 16.81 11.58 -0.81
C ARG A 158 15.69 12.50 -1.26
N SER A 159 14.57 11.93 -1.66
CA SER A 159 13.34 12.66 -1.95
C SER A 159 12.13 11.92 -1.38
N PHE A 160 11.07 12.68 -1.11
CA PHE A 160 9.78 12.15 -0.69
C PHE A 160 8.64 12.84 -1.43
N ILE A 161 7.50 12.18 -1.51
CA ILE A 161 6.33 12.68 -2.21
C ILE A 161 5.36 13.27 -1.20
N VAL A 162 4.92 14.51 -1.47
CA VAL A 162 3.88 15.22 -0.73
C VAL A 162 2.63 15.31 -1.59
N ALA A 163 1.48 14.97 -1.02
CA ALA A 163 0.18 15.10 -1.67
C ALA A 163 -0.64 16.22 -1.04
N ASP A 164 -1.13 17.16 -1.84
CA ASP A 164 -2.23 18.02 -1.44
C ASP A 164 -3.53 17.25 -1.62
N LEU A 165 -4.18 17.01 -0.51
CA LEU A 165 -5.43 16.27 -0.48
C LEU A 165 -6.59 17.28 -0.38
N PRO A 166 -7.21 17.64 -1.53
CA PRO A 166 -8.34 18.56 -1.53
C PRO A 166 -9.58 17.90 -0.93
N GLY A 167 -10.36 18.63 -0.15
CA GLY A 167 -11.73 18.25 0.15
C GLY A 167 -12.08 17.77 1.55
N LEU A 168 -11.32 18.14 2.60
CA LEU A 168 -11.86 18.05 3.96
C LEU A 168 -12.93 19.13 4.12
N ILE A 169 -14.19 18.70 4.08
CA ILE A 169 -15.38 19.50 4.39
C ILE A 169 -16.00 18.87 5.64
N GLU A 170 -16.54 19.68 6.54
CA GLU A 170 -17.30 19.20 7.71
C GLU A 170 -18.32 18.13 7.28
N GLY A 171 -18.36 16.99 8.01
CA GLY A 171 -19.24 15.86 7.68
C GLY A 171 -18.69 14.88 6.65
N ALA A 172 -17.39 14.90 6.37
CA ALA A 172 -16.74 13.97 5.44
C ALA A 172 -17.01 12.49 5.81
N HIS A 173 -17.07 12.17 7.09
CA HIS A 173 -17.37 10.82 7.60
C HIS A 173 -18.84 10.40 7.38
N LEU A 174 -19.78 11.33 7.23
CA LEU A 174 -21.20 11.05 7.02
C LEU A 174 -21.55 10.58 5.60
N GLY A 175 -20.55 10.43 4.73
CA GLY A 175 -20.74 9.84 3.41
C GLY A 175 -21.29 10.80 2.35
N LEU A 176 -21.31 12.07 2.60
CA LEU A 176 -21.72 13.09 1.62
C LEU A 176 -20.60 13.30 0.58
N GLY A 177 -20.44 12.35 -0.34
CA GLY A 177 -19.70 12.47 -1.59
C GLY A 177 -18.17 12.48 -1.47
N LEU A 178 -17.54 13.65 -1.48
CA LEU A 178 -16.08 13.81 -1.66
C LEU A 178 -15.24 13.45 -0.43
N GLY A 179 -15.82 13.49 0.77
CA GLY A 179 -15.09 13.28 2.03
C GLY A 179 -14.53 11.89 2.23
N ILE A 180 -15.28 10.82 1.92
CA ILE A 180 -14.81 9.44 2.08
C ILE A 180 -13.62 9.14 1.15
N GLN A 181 -13.64 9.70 -0.05
CA GLN A 181 -12.54 9.50 -1.01
C GLN A 181 -11.26 10.18 -0.52
N PHE A 182 -11.38 11.39 0.03
CA PHE A 182 -10.29 12.09 0.70
C PHE A 182 -9.68 11.25 1.82
N LEU A 183 -10.50 10.69 2.70
CA LEU A 183 -10.06 9.89 3.84
C LEU A 183 -9.34 8.60 3.38
N LYS A 184 -9.79 7.97 2.28
CA LYS A 184 -9.08 6.86 1.63
C LYS A 184 -7.71 7.26 1.10
N HIS A 185 -7.50 8.51 0.71
CA HIS A 185 -6.20 9.00 0.27
C HIS A 185 -5.25 9.20 1.45
N ILE A 186 -5.75 9.72 2.59
CA ILE A 186 -4.96 9.85 3.82
C ILE A 186 -4.49 8.47 4.31
N GLU A 187 -5.32 7.44 4.24
CA GLU A 187 -4.93 6.06 4.60
C GLU A 187 -3.69 5.57 3.85
N ARG A 188 -3.37 6.18 2.72
CA ARG A 188 -2.24 5.82 1.85
C ARG A 188 -1.03 6.74 2.01
N THR A 189 -0.99 7.55 3.05
CA THR A 189 0.15 8.39 3.43
C THR A 189 0.79 7.86 4.70
N ARG A 190 2.08 8.15 4.90
CA ARG A 190 2.84 7.71 6.09
C ARG A 190 2.81 8.74 7.21
N VAL A 191 2.87 10.00 6.83
CA VAL A 191 2.89 11.15 7.73
C VAL A 191 1.77 12.10 7.34
N ILE A 192 1.10 12.69 8.31
CA ILE A 192 0.07 13.70 8.11
C ILE A 192 0.66 15.06 8.48
N VAL A 193 0.58 16.02 7.57
CA VAL A 193 0.91 17.43 7.85
C VAL A 193 -0.40 18.22 7.88
N HIS A 194 -0.73 18.72 9.06
CA HIS A 194 -1.93 19.49 9.30
C HIS A 194 -1.65 20.99 9.18
N VAL A 195 -2.11 21.61 8.11
CA VAL A 195 -1.91 23.03 7.82
C VAL A 195 -3.09 23.83 8.36
N ILE A 196 -2.83 24.79 9.21
CA ILE A 196 -3.82 25.62 9.91
C ILE A 196 -3.58 27.09 9.57
N ASP A 197 -4.65 27.83 9.29
CA ASP A 197 -4.62 29.28 9.10
C ASP A 197 -4.62 29.97 10.46
N MET A 198 -3.49 30.53 10.86
CA MET A 198 -3.35 31.23 12.13
C MET A 198 -3.92 32.65 12.11
N SER A 199 -4.14 33.23 10.93
CA SER A 199 -4.67 34.59 10.80
C SER A 199 -6.17 34.71 11.01
N SER A 200 -6.88 33.58 11.08
CA SER A 200 -8.36 33.56 11.13
C SER A 200 -9.01 34.34 9.98
N SER A 201 -8.35 34.43 8.83
CA SER A 201 -8.77 35.28 7.69
C SER A 201 -10.17 34.97 7.16
N GLU A 202 -10.68 33.79 7.42
CA GLU A 202 -12.03 33.35 7.06
C GLU A 202 -13.00 33.31 8.28
N GLY A 203 -12.62 33.96 9.39
CA GLY A 203 -13.43 34.01 10.61
C GLY A 203 -13.49 32.71 11.41
N ARG A 204 -12.62 31.74 11.11
CA ARG A 204 -12.52 30.46 11.82
C ARG A 204 -11.45 30.52 12.91
N ASN A 205 -11.69 29.78 14.00
CA ASN A 205 -10.70 29.65 15.07
C ASN A 205 -9.70 28.53 14.75
N PRO A 206 -8.38 28.79 14.76
CA PRO A 206 -7.36 27.79 14.45
C PRO A 206 -7.42 26.52 15.32
N VAL A 207 -7.73 26.68 16.61
CA VAL A 207 -7.86 25.56 17.55
C VAL A 207 -9.08 24.69 17.25
N ASP A 208 -10.18 25.31 16.85
CA ASP A 208 -11.40 24.59 16.48
C ASP A 208 -11.23 23.87 15.14
N ASP A 209 -10.54 24.47 14.19
CA ASP A 209 -10.19 23.85 12.91
C ASP A 209 -9.32 22.59 13.15
N TYR A 210 -8.34 22.66 14.03
CA TYR A 210 -7.52 21.51 14.42
C TYR A 210 -8.36 20.38 15.02
N LYS A 211 -9.24 20.71 15.99
CA LYS A 211 -10.10 19.71 16.64
C LYS A 211 -11.06 19.05 15.67
N LYS A 212 -11.70 19.84 14.80
CA LYS A 212 -12.65 19.33 13.79
C LYS A 212 -12.00 18.33 12.84
N ILE A 213 -10.83 18.64 12.32
CA ILE A 213 -10.10 17.74 11.42
C ILE A 213 -9.72 16.45 12.13
N ASN A 214 -9.20 16.51 13.36
CA ASN A 214 -8.87 15.31 14.11
C ASN A 214 -10.12 14.48 14.42
N LEU A 215 -11.25 15.08 14.73
CA LEU A 215 -12.51 14.37 14.93
C LEU A 215 -12.97 13.65 13.66
N GLU A 216 -12.82 14.27 12.49
CA GLU A 216 -13.15 13.65 11.20
C GLU A 216 -12.22 12.45 10.91
N LEU A 217 -10.91 12.59 11.16
CA LEU A 217 -9.95 11.51 10.99
C LEU A 217 -10.26 10.33 11.93
N GLU A 218 -10.56 10.62 13.20
CA GLU A 218 -10.91 9.62 14.20
C GLU A 218 -12.20 8.89 13.87
N SER A 219 -13.22 9.63 13.46
CA SER A 219 -14.54 9.10 13.11
C SER A 219 -14.48 8.17 11.90
N TYR A 220 -13.55 8.40 10.98
CA TYR A 220 -13.34 7.56 9.82
C TYR A 220 -12.50 6.32 10.15
N ASN A 221 -11.33 6.51 10.75
CA ASN A 221 -10.42 5.44 11.14
C ASN A 221 -9.51 5.89 12.29
N PRO A 222 -9.73 5.40 13.52
CA PRO A 222 -8.92 5.77 14.68
C PRO A 222 -7.41 5.50 14.53
N ASP A 223 -7.02 4.59 13.63
CA ASP A 223 -5.61 4.29 13.36
C ASP A 223 -4.88 5.45 12.65
N LEU A 224 -5.59 6.38 12.04
CA LEU A 224 -5.00 7.58 11.44
C LEU A 224 -4.40 8.52 12.48
N LEU A 225 -5.00 8.61 13.66
CA LEU A 225 -4.46 9.43 14.76
C LEU A 225 -3.17 8.85 15.38
N LYS A 226 -2.90 7.55 15.16
CA LYS A 226 -1.66 6.91 15.63
C LYS A 226 -0.46 7.22 14.73
N ARG A 227 -0.69 7.79 13.55
CA ARG A 227 0.37 8.17 12.62
C ARG A 227 1.09 9.43 13.10
N PRO A 228 2.36 9.60 12.73
CA PRO A 228 3.06 10.85 12.97
C PRO A 228 2.28 12.02 12.34
N GLN A 229 1.97 13.03 13.15
CA GLN A 229 1.28 14.23 12.73
C GLN A 229 2.15 15.46 13.02
N ILE A 230 2.35 16.30 11.98
CA ILE A 230 3.08 17.57 12.08
C ILE A 230 2.06 18.69 11.90
N ILE A 231 2.02 19.62 12.84
CA ILE A 231 1.14 20.79 12.78
C ILE A 231 1.94 21.95 12.20
N VAL A 232 1.39 22.60 11.18
CA VAL A 232 1.97 23.77 10.51
C VAL A 232 1.01 24.96 10.62
N GLY A 233 1.41 25.96 11.41
CA GLY A 233 0.72 27.25 11.43
C GLY A 233 1.13 28.09 10.22
N ASN A 234 0.19 28.36 9.33
CA ASN A 234 0.41 29.20 8.15
C ASN A 234 -0.21 30.58 8.30
N LYS A 235 0.18 31.51 7.43
CA LYS A 235 -0.28 32.92 7.40
C LYS A 235 0.04 33.69 8.70
N MET A 236 1.17 33.37 9.34
CA MET A 236 1.65 34.03 10.56
C MET A 236 2.08 35.49 10.32
N ASP A 237 2.23 35.90 9.07
CA ASP A 237 2.56 37.24 8.59
C ASP A 237 1.36 38.18 8.51
N LEU A 238 0.13 37.63 8.61
CA LEU A 238 -1.09 38.43 8.52
C LEU A 238 -1.54 38.98 9.88
N PRO A 239 -2.20 40.15 9.90
CA PRO A 239 -2.80 40.70 11.11
C PRO A 239 -3.82 39.72 11.69
N GLY A 240 -3.75 39.50 13.01
CA GLY A 240 -4.65 38.58 13.71
C GLY A 240 -4.06 37.17 13.96
N ALA A 241 -2.88 36.86 13.42
CA ALA A 241 -2.16 35.66 13.80
C ALA A 241 -1.61 35.79 15.22
N SER A 242 -2.00 34.91 16.12
CA SER A 242 -1.57 34.87 17.54
C SER A 242 -1.29 33.45 17.98
#